data_d621692afb53af0f8aa1bc1e9d407471
#
_entry.id   d621692afb53af0f8aa1bc1e9d407471
#
_cell.length_a   1.000
_cell.length_b   1.000
_cell.length_c   1.000
_cell.angle_alpha   90.00
_cell.angle_beta   90.00
_cell.angle_gamma   90.00
#
_symmetry.space_group_name_H-M   'P 1'
#
loop_
_entity.id
_entity.type
_entity.pdbx_description
1 polymer ?
#
loop_
_entity_poly.entity_id
_entity_poly.type
_entity_poly.pdbx_seq_one_letter_code
_entity_poly.pdbx_strand_id
1 'polypeptide(L)'
;MIKAILLVGAGSFAGGVLRFIVSILIQGKWAPKDFPYHTLAVNVIGCAAIGVVFALMNRAGAGEGIRLFAITGVLGGFTTFSAFSFDFFRLVQSGNTFQAAVYVIASVVLGLYATYAAYKLVAVQP
;
A
#
# COMPACT_ATOMS: atom_id res chain seq x y z
N MET A 1 -24.16 -9.28 5.53
CA MET A 1 -23.18 -8.89 6.56
C MET A 1 -22.07 -9.94 6.74
N ILE A 2 -22.33 -11.17 7.15
CA ILE A 2 -21.32 -12.23 7.37
C ILE A 2 -20.46 -12.47 6.13
N LYS A 3 -21.05 -12.60 4.92
CA LYS A 3 -20.30 -12.76 3.68
C LYS A 3 -19.31 -11.62 3.42
N ALA A 4 -19.68 -10.38 3.69
CA ALA A 4 -18.81 -9.22 3.54
C ALA A 4 -17.60 -9.29 4.51
N ILE A 5 -17.85 -9.64 5.77
CA ILE A 5 -16.80 -9.82 6.79
C ILE A 5 -15.81 -10.92 6.36
N LEU A 6 -16.31 -12.06 5.87
CA LEU A 6 -15.47 -13.17 5.39
C LEU A 6 -14.62 -12.77 4.19
N LEU A 7 -15.20 -12.03 3.22
CA LEU A 7 -14.45 -11.55 2.05
C LEU A 7 -13.36 -10.56 2.44
N VAL A 8 -13.67 -9.59 3.31
CA VAL A 8 -12.68 -8.63 3.81
C VAL A 8 -11.61 -9.35 4.64
N GLY A 9 -12.00 -10.26 5.53
CA GLY A 9 -11.06 -11.02 6.37
C GLY A 9 -10.10 -11.87 5.53
N ALA A 10 -10.60 -12.65 4.57
CA ALA A 10 -9.77 -13.45 3.68
C ALA A 10 -8.82 -12.59 2.84
N GLY A 11 -9.33 -11.48 2.28
CA GLY A 11 -8.52 -10.52 1.55
C GLY A 11 -7.44 -9.88 2.42
N SER A 12 -7.77 -9.45 3.64
CA SER A 12 -6.81 -8.84 4.58
C SER A 12 -5.72 -9.80 5.02
N PHE A 13 -6.05 -11.08 5.20
CA PHE A 13 -5.06 -12.12 5.46
C PHE A 13 -4.07 -12.23 4.29
N ALA A 14 -4.57 -12.36 3.07
CA ALA A 14 -3.73 -12.44 1.87
C ALA A 14 -2.86 -11.18 1.71
N GLY A 15 -3.45 -9.99 1.86
CA GLY A 15 -2.74 -8.71 1.77
C GLY A 15 -1.66 -8.56 2.84
N GLY A 16 -1.95 -8.94 4.09
CA GLY A 16 -0.99 -8.92 5.19
C GLY A 16 0.21 -9.86 4.96
N VAL A 17 -0.04 -11.07 4.45
CA VAL A 17 1.02 -12.02 4.09
C VAL A 17 1.87 -11.48 2.95
N LEU A 18 1.27 -10.93 1.89
CA LEU A 18 2.00 -10.31 0.78
C LEU A 18 2.87 -9.13 1.25
N ARG A 19 2.33 -8.27 2.11
CA ARG A 19 3.11 -7.17 2.72
C ARG A 19 4.34 -7.70 3.45
N PHE A 20 4.17 -8.73 4.28
CA PHE A 20 5.27 -9.32 5.04
C PHE A 20 6.37 -9.86 4.12
N ILE A 21 6.00 -10.60 3.06
CA ILE A 21 6.93 -11.16 2.07
C ILE A 21 7.70 -10.02 1.38
N VAL A 22 6.99 -9.01 0.85
CA VAL A 22 7.61 -7.87 0.17
C VAL A 22 8.55 -7.11 1.11
N SER A 23 8.14 -6.92 2.37
CA SER A 23 8.98 -6.24 3.38
C SER A 23 10.30 -6.98 3.62
N ILE A 24 10.27 -8.31 3.77
CA ILE A 24 11.49 -9.13 3.95
C ILE A 24 12.40 -9.03 2.72
N LEU A 25 11.84 -9.14 1.52
CA LEU A 25 12.61 -9.08 0.28
C LEU A 25 13.34 -7.74 0.10
N ILE A 26 12.71 -6.65 0.51
CA ILE A 26 13.31 -5.31 0.42
C ILE A 26 14.35 -5.10 1.52
N GLN A 27 14.07 -5.47 2.77
CA GLN A 27 15.01 -5.32 3.88
C GLN A 27 16.32 -6.09 3.68
N GLY A 28 16.26 -7.28 3.06
CA GLY A 28 17.42 -8.17 2.94
C GLY A 28 18.49 -7.76 1.90
N LYS A 29 18.17 -6.86 0.96
CA LYS A 29 19.05 -6.61 -0.20
C LYS A 29 19.48 -5.15 -0.43
N TRP A 30 18.74 -4.15 0.02
CA TRP A 30 18.89 -2.78 -0.52
C TRP A 30 18.87 -1.66 0.51
N ALA A 31 18.64 -1.93 1.79
CA ALA A 31 18.36 -0.88 2.74
C ALA A 31 19.57 -0.51 3.61
N PRO A 32 20.07 0.74 3.55
CA PRO A 32 20.72 1.34 4.70
C PRO A 32 19.82 1.18 5.91
N LYS A 33 20.39 0.77 7.06
CA LYS A 33 19.64 0.33 8.25
C LYS A 33 18.71 1.41 8.86
N ASP A 34 18.83 2.66 8.42
CA ASP A 34 18.22 3.80 9.08
C ASP A 34 16.95 4.34 8.39
N PHE A 35 16.71 4.06 7.10
CA PHE A 35 15.55 4.57 6.38
C PHE A 35 14.56 3.45 6.04
N PRO A 36 13.24 3.62 6.29
CA PRO A 36 12.23 2.56 6.15
C PRO A 36 11.75 2.35 4.71
N TYR A 37 12.68 1.98 3.81
CA TYR A 37 12.37 1.73 2.39
C TYR A 37 11.31 0.66 2.18
N HIS A 38 11.26 -0.35 3.04
CA HIS A 38 10.30 -1.44 2.93
C HIS A 38 8.86 -0.96 3.12
N THR A 39 8.59 -0.14 4.12
CA THR A 39 7.25 0.42 4.35
C THR A 39 6.87 1.40 3.24
N LEU A 40 7.82 2.27 2.83
CA LEU A 40 7.62 3.19 1.72
C LEU A 40 7.24 2.44 0.44
N ALA A 41 8.01 1.44 0.07
CA ALA A 41 7.78 0.66 -1.15
C ALA A 41 6.44 -0.10 -1.09
N VAL A 42 6.12 -0.78 0.01
CA VAL A 42 4.84 -1.46 0.21
C VAL A 42 3.67 -0.49 0.01
N ASN A 43 3.72 0.69 0.63
CA ASN A 43 2.64 1.64 0.53
C ASN A 43 2.52 2.25 -0.89
N VAL A 44 3.64 2.57 -1.55
CA VAL A 44 3.64 3.09 -2.94
C VAL A 44 3.14 2.03 -3.93
N ILE A 45 3.58 0.77 -3.80
CA ILE A 45 3.09 -0.36 -4.61
C ILE A 45 1.58 -0.54 -4.39
N GLY A 46 1.12 -0.52 -3.15
CA GLY A 46 -0.30 -0.63 -2.82
C GLY A 46 -1.13 0.53 -3.38
N CYS A 47 -0.59 1.76 -3.36
CA CYS A 47 -1.19 2.93 -3.98
C CYS A 47 -1.28 2.81 -5.51
N ALA A 48 -0.26 2.29 -6.17
CA ALA A 48 -0.34 1.98 -7.60
C ALA A 48 -1.37 0.89 -7.88
N ALA A 49 -1.34 -0.19 -7.10
CA ALA A 49 -2.27 -1.31 -7.26
C ALA A 49 -3.73 -0.89 -7.08
N ILE A 50 -4.05 0.00 -6.11
CA ILE A 50 -5.44 0.47 -5.95
C ILE A 50 -5.90 1.30 -7.15
N GLY A 51 -5.03 2.10 -7.75
CA GLY A 51 -5.32 2.84 -8.99
C GLY A 51 -5.69 1.91 -10.14
N VAL A 52 -4.88 0.87 -10.38
CA VAL A 52 -5.13 -0.17 -11.39
C VAL A 52 -6.43 -0.92 -11.12
N VAL A 53 -6.57 -1.46 -9.91
CA VAL A 53 -7.72 -2.29 -9.53
C VAL A 53 -9.02 -1.49 -9.63
N PHE A 54 -9.02 -0.25 -9.19
CA PHE A 54 -10.20 0.62 -9.27
C PHE A 54 -10.60 0.91 -10.72
N ALA A 55 -9.63 1.18 -11.61
CA ALA A 55 -9.91 1.39 -13.03
C ALA A 55 -10.49 0.14 -13.69
N LEU A 56 -9.88 -1.03 -13.46
CA LEU A 56 -10.36 -2.31 -14.00
C LEU A 56 -11.77 -2.67 -13.51
N MET A 57 -12.03 -2.47 -12.23
CA MET A 57 -13.34 -2.75 -11.63
C MET A 57 -14.44 -1.84 -12.15
N ASN A 58 -14.14 -0.57 -12.42
CA ASN A 58 -15.10 0.34 -13.02
C ASN A 58 -15.43 -0.06 -14.47
N ARG A 59 -14.42 -0.49 -15.23
CA ARG A 59 -14.62 -0.98 -16.61
C ARG A 59 -15.42 -2.29 -16.66
N ALA A 60 -15.14 -3.22 -15.75
CA ALA A 60 -15.80 -4.52 -15.69
C ALA A 60 -17.17 -4.51 -15.01
N GLY A 61 -17.63 -3.39 -14.44
CA GLY A 61 -18.84 -3.34 -13.64
C GLY A 61 -18.79 -4.27 -12.43
N ALA A 62 -17.62 -4.39 -11.79
CA ALA A 62 -17.39 -5.36 -10.72
C ALA A 62 -18.36 -5.17 -9.55
N GLY A 63 -18.98 -6.27 -9.11
CA GLY A 63 -19.89 -6.31 -7.99
C GLY A 63 -19.24 -5.98 -6.64
N GLU A 64 -20.05 -5.64 -5.65
CA GLU A 64 -19.63 -5.23 -4.31
C GLU A 64 -18.71 -6.25 -3.63
N GLY A 65 -18.98 -7.55 -3.77
CA GLY A 65 -18.15 -8.60 -3.17
C GLY A 65 -16.69 -8.58 -3.65
N ILE A 66 -16.46 -8.36 -4.95
CA ILE A 66 -15.11 -8.27 -5.52
C ILE A 66 -14.41 -7.01 -5.00
N ARG A 67 -15.13 -5.88 -4.90
CA ARG A 67 -14.59 -4.63 -4.33
C ARG A 67 -14.19 -4.79 -2.87
N LEU A 68 -15.03 -5.43 -2.06
CA LEU A 68 -14.74 -5.72 -0.66
C LEU A 68 -13.52 -6.63 -0.50
N PHE A 69 -13.42 -7.70 -1.28
CA PHE A 69 -12.27 -8.60 -1.22
C PHE A 69 -10.98 -7.92 -1.65
N ALA A 70 -10.96 -7.30 -2.84
CA ALA A 70 -9.72 -6.80 -3.43
C ALA A 70 -9.28 -5.45 -2.84
N ILE A 71 -10.20 -4.46 -2.71
CA ILE A 71 -9.82 -3.11 -2.24
C ILE A 71 -9.75 -3.09 -0.72
N THR A 72 -10.84 -3.39 -0.04
CA THR A 72 -10.90 -3.31 1.43
C THR A 72 -10.08 -4.42 2.08
N GLY A 73 -10.15 -5.63 1.54
CA GLY A 73 -9.42 -6.79 2.03
C GLY A 73 -7.95 -6.74 1.62
N VAL A 74 -7.64 -7.16 0.38
CA VAL A 74 -6.25 -7.38 -0.04
C VAL A 74 -5.42 -6.10 0.03
N LEU A 75 -5.85 -5.01 -0.60
CA LEU A 75 -5.07 -3.77 -0.61
C LEU A 75 -5.07 -3.07 0.76
N GLY A 76 -6.18 -3.13 1.50
CA GLY A 76 -6.24 -2.64 2.88
C GLY A 76 -5.34 -3.43 3.84
N GLY A 77 -5.22 -4.75 3.66
CA GLY A 77 -4.29 -5.59 4.41
C GLY A 77 -2.83 -5.42 3.98
N PHE A 78 -2.59 -5.13 2.70
CA PHE A 78 -1.25 -4.93 2.14
C PHE A 78 -0.62 -3.60 2.56
N THR A 79 -1.36 -2.49 2.50
CA THR A 79 -0.89 -1.16 2.90
C THR A 79 -0.98 -0.94 4.41
N THR A 80 -0.20 -0.01 4.96
CA THR A 80 -0.21 0.22 6.40
C THR A 80 0.16 1.65 6.78
N PHE A 81 -0.75 2.33 7.46
CA PHE A 81 -0.50 3.62 8.07
C PHE A 81 0.17 3.50 9.44
N SER A 82 -0.12 2.43 10.18
CA SER A 82 0.48 2.23 11.52
C SER A 82 1.98 1.97 11.46
N ALA A 83 2.44 1.14 10.50
CA ALA A 83 3.88 0.95 10.29
C ALA A 83 4.56 2.24 9.82
N PHE A 84 3.93 3.00 8.91
CA PHE A 84 4.41 4.32 8.50
C PHE A 84 4.59 5.26 9.69
N SER A 85 3.59 5.37 10.57
CA SER A 85 3.67 6.21 11.77
C SER A 85 4.75 5.76 12.74
N PHE A 86 4.91 4.44 12.92
CA PHE A 86 5.93 3.88 13.78
C PHE A 86 7.35 4.14 13.25
N ASP A 87 7.55 3.98 11.95
CA ASP A 87 8.84 4.25 11.30
C ASP A 87 9.22 5.74 11.39
N PHE A 88 8.25 6.64 11.18
CA PHE A 88 8.44 8.07 11.42
C PHE A 88 8.91 8.34 12.84
N PHE A 89 8.22 7.78 13.84
CA PHE A 89 8.55 7.96 15.25
C PHE A 89 9.96 7.45 15.56
N ARG A 90 10.36 6.29 15.03
CA ARG A 90 11.71 5.74 15.18
C ARG A 90 12.78 6.67 14.61
N LEU A 91 12.57 7.24 13.43
CA LEU A 91 13.49 8.20 12.82
C LEU A 91 13.67 9.45 13.70
N VAL A 92 12.57 9.98 14.24
CA VAL A 92 12.63 11.13 15.15
C VAL A 92 13.38 10.79 16.44
N GLN A 93 13.08 9.64 17.06
CA GLN A 93 13.75 9.18 18.28
C GLN A 93 15.26 8.96 18.10
N SER A 94 15.69 8.50 16.92
CA SER A 94 17.11 8.33 16.60
C SER A 94 17.82 9.61 16.19
N GLY A 95 17.16 10.77 16.27
CA GLY A 95 17.73 12.07 15.90
C GLY A 95 17.74 12.35 14.39
N ASN A 96 17.21 11.45 13.57
CA ASN A 96 17.17 11.56 12.11
C ASN A 96 15.96 12.37 11.62
N THR A 97 15.73 13.56 12.18
CA THR A 97 14.54 14.39 11.91
C THR A 97 14.42 14.77 10.43
N PHE A 98 15.54 15.04 9.76
CA PHE A 98 15.51 15.33 8.33
C PHE A 98 15.02 14.13 7.51
N GLN A 99 15.51 12.93 7.81
CA GLN A 99 15.03 11.70 7.14
C GLN A 99 13.57 11.42 7.45
N ALA A 100 13.10 11.72 8.67
CA ALA A 100 11.69 11.61 9.03
C ALA A 100 10.81 12.52 8.17
N ALA A 101 11.22 13.78 7.96
CA ALA A 101 10.51 14.72 7.09
C ALA A 101 10.48 14.24 5.62
N VAL A 102 11.64 13.82 5.10
CA VAL A 102 11.74 13.25 3.74
C VAL A 102 10.85 12.03 3.58
N TYR A 103 10.82 11.15 4.57
CA TYR A 103 10.00 9.94 4.57
C TYR A 103 8.50 10.24 4.47
N VAL A 104 8.02 11.21 5.26
CA VAL A 104 6.61 11.65 5.22
C VAL A 104 6.27 12.24 3.86
N ILE A 105 7.07 13.20 3.38
CA ILE A 105 6.82 13.88 2.10
C ILE A 105 6.85 12.86 0.95
N ALA A 106 7.86 12.01 0.90
CA ALA A 106 7.99 10.98 -0.13
C ALA A 106 6.81 10.00 -0.11
N SER A 107 6.39 9.54 1.08
CA SER A 107 5.26 8.61 1.22
C SER A 107 3.96 9.20 0.68
N VAL A 108 3.66 10.46 1.03
CA VAL A 108 2.44 11.14 0.59
C VAL A 108 2.49 11.44 -0.91
N VAL A 109 3.56 12.10 -1.37
CA VAL A 109 3.67 12.53 -2.78
C VAL A 109 3.71 11.33 -3.72
N LEU A 110 4.58 10.34 -3.44
CA LEU A 110 4.71 9.16 -4.29
C LEU A 110 3.46 8.29 -4.25
N GLY A 111 2.81 8.15 -3.08
CA GLY A 111 1.58 7.39 -2.93
C GLY A 111 0.43 7.99 -3.75
N LEU A 112 0.17 9.28 -3.61
CA LEU A 112 -0.88 9.98 -4.35
C LEU A 112 -0.61 9.96 -5.87
N TYR A 113 0.64 10.24 -6.27
CA TYR A 113 1.04 10.20 -7.66
C TYR A 113 0.90 8.79 -8.25
N ALA A 114 1.34 7.74 -7.54
CA ALA A 114 1.24 6.35 -7.98
C ALA A 114 -0.22 5.93 -8.21
N THR A 115 -1.13 6.28 -7.30
CA THR A 115 -2.56 6.00 -7.46
C THR A 115 -3.13 6.69 -8.70
N TYR A 116 -2.87 7.99 -8.85
CA TYR A 116 -3.39 8.77 -9.97
C TYR A 116 -2.84 8.29 -11.32
N ALA A 117 -1.51 8.13 -11.42
CA ALA A 117 -0.84 7.69 -12.64
C ALA A 117 -1.30 6.29 -13.06
N ALA A 118 -1.32 5.33 -12.12
CA ALA A 118 -1.76 3.97 -12.39
C ALA A 118 -3.23 3.91 -12.83
N TYR A 119 -4.11 4.67 -12.18
CA TYR A 119 -5.50 4.80 -12.60
C TYR A 119 -5.62 5.33 -14.04
N LYS A 120 -4.93 6.43 -14.34
CA LYS A 120 -4.97 7.05 -15.68
C LYS A 120 -4.44 6.12 -16.77
N LEU A 121 -3.33 5.43 -16.53
CA LEU A 121 -2.76 4.48 -17.50
C LEU A 121 -3.74 3.38 -17.91
N VAL A 122 -4.56 2.91 -16.97
CA VAL A 122 -5.54 1.84 -17.23
C VAL A 122 -6.87 2.39 -17.74
N ALA A 123 -7.33 3.53 -17.20
CA ALA A 123 -8.63 4.11 -17.55
C ALA A 123 -8.67 4.70 -18.97
N VAL A 124 -7.52 5.15 -19.52
CA VAL A 124 -7.41 5.77 -20.85
C VAL A 124 -7.29 4.73 -21.98
N GLN A 125 -7.00 3.47 -21.66
CA GLN A 125 -6.96 2.43 -22.70
C GLN A 125 -8.39 2.11 -23.19
N PRO A 126 -8.64 2.11 -24.51
CA PRO A 126 -9.95 1.83 -25.11
C PRO A 126 -10.44 0.41 -24.83
#